data_85944c67b02d89ea19fbfdbc52661b9d
#
_entry.id   85944c67b02d89ea19fbfdbc52661b9d
#
_cell.length_a   1.000
_cell.length_b   1.000
_cell.length_c   1.000
_cell.angle_alpha   90.00
_cell.angle_beta   90.00
_cell.angle_gamma   90.00
#
_symmetry.space_group_name_H-M   'P 1'
#
loop_
_entity.id
_entity.type
_entity.pdbx_description
1 polymer ?
#
loop_
_entity_poly.entity_id
_entity_poly.type
_entity_poly.pdbx_seq_one_letter_code
_entity_poly.pdbx_strand_id
1 'polypeptide(L)'
;MKEEIERLCQKHTDLSRKEINYIKQISLSLPFLADTEEADVFINCPCPSGDSVVVAQAKPRNASSAYRKYILGMFARRLNEPAVDRTLRLGCATRRMKALNQENVPVIQVATPIRYEGKTIGVLTYERSTTRSEERRVGKECRS
;
A
#
# COMPACT_ATOMS: atom_id res chain seq x y z
N MET A 1 -2.79 1.67 -16.41
CA MET A 1 -2.99 1.53 -14.96
C MET A 1 -4.44 1.25 -14.57
N LYS A 2 -5.40 2.01 -15.06
CA LYS A 2 -6.81 1.77 -14.74
C LYS A 2 -7.31 0.41 -15.21
N GLU A 3 -6.87 -0.02 -16.38
CA GLU A 3 -7.24 -1.32 -16.94
C GLU A 3 -6.68 -2.46 -16.10
N GLU A 4 -5.45 -2.32 -15.60
CA GLU A 4 -4.83 -3.29 -14.71
C GLU A 4 -5.58 -3.40 -13.40
N ILE A 5 -5.99 -2.26 -12.82
CA ILE A 5 -6.77 -2.24 -11.58
C ILE A 5 -8.07 -3.00 -11.78
N GLU A 6 -8.77 -2.72 -12.85
CA GLU A 6 -10.04 -3.39 -13.13
C GLU A 6 -9.85 -4.90 -13.30
N ARG A 7 -8.85 -5.31 -14.08
CA ARG A 7 -8.56 -6.72 -14.31
C ARG A 7 -8.23 -7.45 -13.01
N LEU A 8 -7.36 -6.89 -12.19
CA LEU A 8 -6.95 -7.51 -10.95
C LEU A 8 -8.09 -7.57 -9.94
N CYS A 9 -8.89 -6.52 -9.83
CA CYS A 9 -10.03 -6.51 -8.92
C CYS A 9 -11.09 -7.52 -9.34
N GLN A 10 -11.40 -7.61 -10.64
CA GLN A 10 -12.38 -8.57 -11.13
C GLN A 10 -11.92 -10.01 -10.93
N LYS A 11 -10.63 -10.24 -11.12
CA LYS A 11 -10.09 -11.60 -11.02
C LYS A 11 -9.95 -12.10 -9.58
N HIS A 12 -9.56 -11.21 -8.66
CA HIS A 12 -9.12 -11.62 -7.32
C HIS A 12 -9.98 -11.14 -6.17
N THR A 13 -10.93 -10.22 -6.41
CA THR A 13 -11.74 -9.63 -5.34
C THR A 13 -13.23 -9.76 -5.64
N ASP A 14 -14.05 -9.49 -4.60
CA ASP A 14 -15.50 -9.43 -4.73
C ASP A 14 -16.01 -7.99 -4.80
N LEU A 15 -15.14 -7.04 -5.15
CA LEU A 15 -15.53 -5.64 -5.21
C LEU A 15 -16.55 -5.39 -6.34
N SER A 16 -17.53 -4.52 -6.06
CA SER A 16 -18.52 -4.12 -7.03
C SER A 16 -17.93 -3.17 -8.08
N ARG A 17 -18.67 -2.93 -9.16
CA ARG A 17 -18.26 -1.98 -10.18
C ARG A 17 -18.02 -0.58 -9.59
N LYS A 18 -18.88 -0.12 -8.71
CA LYS A 18 -18.74 1.19 -8.08
C LYS A 18 -17.51 1.25 -7.19
N GLU A 19 -17.24 0.18 -6.45
CA GLU A 19 -16.08 0.08 -5.58
C GLU A 19 -14.80 0.08 -6.38
N ILE A 20 -14.75 -0.68 -7.48
CA ILE A 20 -13.59 -0.70 -8.36
C ILE A 20 -13.34 0.68 -8.97
N ASN A 21 -14.40 1.37 -9.38
CA ASN A 21 -14.27 2.71 -9.94
C ASN A 21 -13.70 3.70 -8.92
N TYR A 22 -14.09 3.57 -7.66
CA TYR A 22 -13.56 4.41 -6.59
C TYR A 22 -12.06 4.14 -6.38
N ILE A 23 -11.66 2.87 -6.40
CA ILE A 23 -10.24 2.50 -6.31
C ILE A 23 -9.46 3.13 -7.46
N LYS A 24 -10.01 3.12 -8.68
CA LYS A 24 -9.37 3.75 -9.84
C LYS A 24 -9.15 5.25 -9.61
N GLN A 25 -10.12 5.94 -9.01
CA GLN A 25 -9.99 7.36 -8.72
C GLN A 25 -8.88 7.62 -7.71
N ILE A 26 -8.82 6.84 -6.64
CA ILE A 26 -7.76 6.96 -5.64
C ILE A 26 -6.39 6.73 -6.28
N SER A 27 -6.29 5.76 -7.19
CA SER A 27 -5.02 5.42 -7.82
C SER A 27 -4.38 6.58 -8.58
N LEU A 28 -5.17 7.53 -9.06
CA LEU A 28 -4.65 8.70 -9.76
C LEU A 28 -3.80 9.60 -8.86
N SER A 29 -4.01 9.52 -7.56
CA SER A 29 -3.25 10.32 -6.58
C SER A 29 -1.96 9.65 -6.13
N LEU A 30 -1.75 8.38 -6.45
CA LEU A 30 -0.60 7.64 -5.94
C LEU A 30 0.76 8.26 -6.28
N PRO A 31 1.03 8.70 -7.50
CA PRO A 31 2.33 9.32 -7.81
C PRO A 31 2.60 10.55 -6.95
N PHE A 32 1.59 11.38 -6.76
CA PHE A 32 1.70 12.57 -5.91
C PHE A 32 1.98 12.19 -4.45
N LEU A 33 1.25 11.19 -3.94
CA LEU A 33 1.43 10.72 -2.56
C LEU A 33 2.81 10.10 -2.35
N ALA A 34 3.30 9.34 -3.32
CA ALA A 34 4.64 8.75 -3.23
C ALA A 34 5.70 9.84 -3.13
N ASP A 35 5.57 10.91 -3.91
CA ASP A 35 6.52 12.00 -3.90
C ASP A 35 6.45 12.81 -2.60
N THR A 36 5.25 13.13 -2.11
CA THR A 36 5.10 13.93 -0.89
C THR A 36 5.55 13.16 0.35
N GLU A 37 5.29 11.86 0.41
CA GLU A 37 5.68 11.02 1.55
C GLU A 37 7.09 10.44 1.39
N GLU A 38 7.68 10.61 0.21
CA GLU A 38 8.99 10.02 -0.11
C GLU A 38 9.02 8.54 0.21
N ALA A 39 8.00 7.82 -0.24
CA ALA A 39 7.78 6.41 0.09
C ALA A 39 7.16 5.68 -1.08
N ASP A 40 7.31 4.36 -1.09
CA ASP A 40 6.52 3.51 -1.97
C ASP A 40 5.08 3.53 -1.49
N VAL A 41 4.13 3.64 -2.40
CA VAL A 41 2.70 3.70 -2.09
C VAL A 41 1.97 2.62 -2.86
N PHE A 42 1.06 1.94 -2.19
CA PHE A 42 0.30 0.83 -2.78
C PHE A 42 -1.17 0.93 -2.45
N ILE A 43 -1.99 0.33 -3.31
CA ILE A 43 -3.36 -0.01 -2.94
C ILE A 43 -3.46 -1.53 -2.93
N ASN A 44 -3.88 -2.07 -1.79
CA ASN A 44 -4.16 -3.49 -1.61
C ASN A 44 -5.67 -3.67 -1.48
N CYS A 45 -6.23 -4.63 -2.19
CA CYS A 45 -7.65 -4.94 -2.11
C CYS A 45 -7.86 -6.34 -1.53
N PRO A 46 -8.88 -6.53 -0.69
CA PRO A 46 -9.10 -7.81 -0.02
C PRO A 46 -9.54 -8.91 -0.98
N CYS A 47 -9.03 -10.09 -0.77
CA CYS A 47 -9.40 -11.29 -1.51
C CYS A 47 -10.29 -12.19 -0.65
N PRO A 48 -11.14 -13.02 -1.25
CA PRO A 48 -11.98 -13.95 -0.48
C PRO A 48 -11.17 -14.88 0.41
N SER A 49 -9.92 -15.17 0.06
CA SER A 49 -9.03 -16.01 0.85
C SER A 49 -8.60 -15.39 2.19
N GLY A 50 -8.80 -14.09 2.38
CA GLY A 50 -8.32 -13.36 3.54
C GLY A 50 -6.98 -12.66 3.32
N ASP A 51 -6.29 -12.96 2.23
CA ASP A 51 -5.10 -12.20 1.82
C ASP A 51 -5.54 -10.97 1.04
N SER A 52 -4.60 -10.16 0.59
CA SER A 52 -4.92 -9.02 -0.28
C SER A 52 -4.05 -9.07 -1.53
N VAL A 53 -4.51 -8.37 -2.58
CA VAL A 53 -3.77 -8.27 -3.84
C VAL A 53 -3.38 -6.82 -4.08
N VAL A 54 -2.16 -6.60 -4.55
CA VAL A 54 -1.68 -5.26 -4.90
C VAL A 54 -2.25 -4.89 -6.27
N VAL A 55 -3.10 -3.87 -6.31
CA VAL A 55 -3.76 -3.46 -7.55
C VAL A 55 -3.22 -2.14 -8.11
N ALA A 56 -2.49 -1.37 -7.31
CA ALA A 56 -1.88 -0.12 -7.77
C ALA A 56 -0.60 0.14 -6.98
N GLN A 57 0.34 0.81 -7.62
CA GLN A 57 1.65 1.10 -7.02
C GLN A 57 2.23 2.36 -7.62
N ALA A 58 2.93 3.15 -6.80
CA ALA A 58 3.75 4.25 -7.26
C ALA A 58 5.04 4.29 -6.45
N LYS A 59 6.14 4.62 -7.11
CA LYS A 59 7.44 4.77 -6.48
C LYS A 59 7.77 6.25 -6.35
N PRO A 60 8.50 6.66 -5.29
CA PRO A 60 8.91 8.05 -5.15
C PRO A 60 9.94 8.41 -6.21
N ARG A 61 9.81 9.61 -6.80
CA ARG A 61 10.77 10.08 -7.81
C ARG A 61 12.04 10.67 -7.17
N ASN A 62 11.87 11.32 -6.01
CA ASN A 62 12.95 12.03 -5.34
C ASN A 62 13.57 11.26 -4.18
N ALA A 63 13.28 9.98 -4.09
CA ALA A 63 13.81 9.12 -3.02
C ALA A 63 13.96 7.70 -3.57
N SER A 64 14.84 6.90 -2.94
CA SER A 64 15.02 5.52 -3.38
C SER A 64 13.83 4.68 -2.95
N SER A 65 13.35 3.85 -3.86
CA SER A 65 12.29 2.90 -3.56
C SER A 65 12.86 1.73 -2.76
N ALA A 66 12.03 1.13 -1.90
CA ALA A 66 12.35 -0.12 -1.22
C ALA A 66 12.17 -1.32 -2.14
N TYR A 67 11.69 -1.10 -3.36
CA TYR A 67 11.41 -2.16 -4.34
C TYR A 67 12.26 -1.95 -5.58
N ARG A 68 12.77 -3.06 -6.14
CA ARG A 68 13.51 -3.02 -7.40
C ARG A 68 12.57 -2.98 -8.60
N LYS A 69 11.37 -3.54 -8.48
CA LYS A 69 10.41 -3.63 -9.58
C LYS A 69 9.00 -3.41 -9.07
N TYR A 70 8.06 -3.27 -10.00
CA TYR A 70 6.65 -3.16 -9.65
C TYR A 70 6.10 -4.53 -9.26
N ILE A 71 5.20 -4.53 -8.28
CA ILE A 71 4.64 -5.76 -7.70
C ILE A 71 3.13 -5.88 -7.91
N LEU A 72 2.61 -5.26 -8.97
CA LEU A 72 1.19 -5.36 -9.28
C LEU A 72 0.78 -6.82 -9.46
N GLY A 73 -0.34 -7.18 -8.88
CA GLY A 73 -0.88 -8.54 -8.96
C GLY A 73 -0.30 -9.51 -7.94
N MET A 74 0.71 -9.10 -7.17
CA MET A 74 1.24 -9.95 -6.12
C MET A 74 0.33 -9.93 -4.90
N PHE A 75 0.28 -11.07 -4.20
CA PHE A 75 -0.55 -11.18 -3.01
C PHE A 75 0.23 -10.83 -1.76
N ALA A 76 -0.41 -10.06 -0.87
CA ALA A 76 0.13 -9.73 0.43
C ALA A 76 -0.49 -10.69 1.44
N ARG A 77 0.32 -11.59 1.96
CA ARG A 77 -0.13 -12.58 2.93
C ARG A 77 -0.21 -11.93 4.31
N ARG A 78 -1.23 -12.33 5.08
CA ARG A 78 -1.48 -11.75 6.41
C ARG A 78 -0.27 -11.80 7.33
N LEU A 79 0.49 -12.90 7.31
CA LEU A 79 1.64 -13.07 8.19
C LEU A 79 2.80 -12.13 7.84
N ASN A 80 2.95 -11.78 6.57
CA ASN A 80 4.06 -10.96 6.11
C ASN A 80 3.77 -9.47 6.16
N GLU A 81 2.48 -9.09 6.09
CA GLU A 81 2.08 -7.68 6.07
C GLU A 81 0.95 -7.44 7.08
N PRO A 82 1.29 -7.49 8.36
CA PRO A 82 0.28 -7.40 9.42
C PRO A 82 -0.46 -6.06 9.46
N ALA A 83 0.16 -4.97 9.01
CA ALA A 83 -0.52 -3.67 8.97
C ALA A 83 -1.68 -3.69 7.98
N VAL A 84 -1.46 -4.26 6.80
CA VAL A 84 -2.50 -4.38 5.77
C VAL A 84 -3.63 -5.26 6.28
N ASP A 85 -3.30 -6.42 6.83
CA ASP A 85 -4.29 -7.35 7.35
C ASP A 85 -5.13 -6.71 8.47
N ARG A 86 -4.46 -6.07 9.43
CA ARG A 86 -5.14 -5.43 10.55
C ARG A 86 -6.10 -4.33 10.07
N THR A 87 -5.63 -3.50 9.13
CA THR A 87 -6.45 -2.41 8.60
C THR A 87 -7.66 -2.93 7.85
N LEU A 88 -7.51 -4.01 7.08
CA LEU A 88 -8.64 -4.63 6.38
C LEU A 88 -9.64 -5.24 7.36
N ARG A 89 -9.17 -5.93 8.39
CA ARG A 89 -10.06 -6.58 9.38
C ARG A 89 -10.79 -5.58 10.25
N LEU A 90 -10.08 -4.57 10.75
CA LEU A 90 -10.61 -3.65 11.75
C LEU A 90 -11.18 -2.37 11.16
N GLY A 91 -10.81 -2.04 9.92
CA GLY A 91 -11.23 -0.79 9.29
C GLY A 91 -10.59 0.45 9.91
N CYS A 92 -9.49 0.29 10.62
CA CYS A 92 -8.76 1.37 11.29
C CYS A 92 -7.37 1.50 10.72
N ALA A 93 -6.84 2.73 10.71
CA ALA A 93 -5.47 2.96 10.25
C ALA A 93 -4.47 2.26 11.18
N THR A 94 -3.40 1.72 10.60
CA THR A 94 -2.29 1.14 11.33
C THR A 94 -1.05 1.97 11.01
N ARG A 95 -0.40 2.50 12.05
CA ARG A 95 0.74 3.39 11.86
C ARG A 95 2.04 2.72 12.29
N ARG A 96 3.06 2.84 11.44
CA ARG A 96 4.45 2.47 11.75
C ARG A 96 4.62 1.04 12.23
N MET A 97 4.13 0.10 11.46
CA MET A 97 4.32 -1.32 11.76
C MET A 97 5.45 -1.89 10.92
N LYS A 98 6.34 -2.66 11.56
CA LYS A 98 7.43 -3.34 10.85
C LYS A 98 6.87 -4.50 10.04
N ALA A 99 7.44 -4.70 8.83
CA ALA A 99 7.03 -5.78 7.95
C ALA A 99 8.18 -6.17 7.02
N LEU A 100 7.99 -7.28 6.32
CA LEU A 100 8.86 -7.65 5.19
C LEU A 100 8.07 -7.39 3.91
N ASN A 101 8.67 -6.68 2.97
CA ASN A 101 8.01 -6.42 1.69
C ASN A 101 8.08 -7.64 0.77
N GLN A 102 7.53 -7.54 -0.44
CA GLN A 102 7.49 -8.64 -1.39
C GLN A 102 8.87 -9.10 -1.86
N GLU A 103 9.91 -8.29 -1.63
CA GLU A 103 11.30 -8.61 -1.96
C GLU A 103 12.13 -8.93 -0.73
N ASN A 104 11.48 -9.23 0.40
CA ASN A 104 12.11 -9.59 1.69
C ASN A 104 12.97 -8.46 2.28
N VAL A 105 12.69 -7.21 1.93
CA VAL A 105 13.36 -6.06 2.53
C VAL A 105 12.59 -5.61 3.76
N PRO A 106 13.24 -5.42 4.91
CA PRO A 106 12.55 -4.89 6.09
C PRO A 106 12.07 -3.47 5.83
N VAL A 107 10.79 -3.23 6.09
CA VAL A 107 10.15 -1.92 5.87
C VAL A 107 9.31 -1.52 7.06
N ILE A 108 9.02 -0.23 7.15
CA ILE A 108 8.01 0.31 8.06
C ILE A 108 6.81 0.66 7.22
N GLN A 109 5.66 0.15 7.62
CA GLN A 109 4.41 0.36 6.92
C GLN A 109 3.49 1.29 7.70
N VAL A 110 2.76 2.11 6.94
CA VAL A 110 1.60 2.87 7.42
C VAL A 110 0.45 2.48 6.52
N ALA A 111 -0.62 1.96 7.10
CA ALA A 111 -1.76 1.49 6.33
C ALA A 111 -3.01 2.28 6.71
N THR A 112 -3.74 2.77 5.71
CA THR A 112 -4.95 3.57 5.90
C THR A 112 -6.10 2.92 5.13
N PRO A 113 -7.27 2.73 5.76
CA PRO A 113 -8.37 2.08 5.06
C PRO A 113 -8.94 2.99 3.98
N ILE A 114 -9.28 2.39 2.83
CA ILE A 114 -10.03 3.05 1.78
C ILE A 114 -11.48 2.61 1.97
N ARG A 115 -12.36 3.55 2.30
CA ARG A 115 -13.76 3.26 2.56
C ARG A 115 -14.65 3.81 1.46
N TYR A 116 -15.67 3.04 1.12
CA TYR A 116 -16.70 3.46 0.20
C TYR A 116 -18.04 3.08 0.80
N GLU A 117 -18.89 4.08 1.03
CA GLU A 117 -20.19 3.90 1.65
C GLU A 117 -20.12 3.10 2.97
N GLY A 118 -19.13 3.46 3.81
CA GLY A 118 -18.94 2.86 5.12
C GLY A 118 -18.24 1.50 5.14
N LYS A 119 -17.93 0.94 3.98
CA LYS A 119 -17.27 -0.36 3.86
C LYS A 119 -15.81 -0.17 3.51
N THR A 120 -14.91 -0.93 4.15
CA THR A 120 -13.50 -0.93 3.80
C THR A 120 -13.31 -1.79 2.55
N ILE A 121 -12.92 -1.15 1.45
CA ILE A 121 -12.77 -1.82 0.17
C ILE A 121 -11.30 -2.00 -0.24
N GLY A 122 -10.39 -1.40 0.50
CA GLY A 122 -8.97 -1.52 0.21
C GLY A 122 -8.16 -0.84 1.28
N VAL A 123 -6.85 -0.86 1.09
CA VAL A 123 -5.89 -0.22 1.99
C VAL A 123 -4.88 0.56 1.18
N LEU A 124 -4.65 1.80 1.59
CA LEU A 124 -3.57 2.62 1.07
C LEU A 124 -2.37 2.40 2.00
N THR A 125 -1.27 1.92 1.44
CA THR A 125 -0.10 1.53 2.22
C THR A 125 1.11 2.34 1.78
N TYR A 126 1.81 2.92 2.76
CA TYR A 126 3.12 3.56 2.54
C TYR A 126 4.19 2.66 3.11
N GLU A 127 5.31 2.52 2.40
CA GLU A 127 6.42 1.70 2.87
C GLU A 127 7.75 2.42 2.67
N ARG A 128 8.58 2.38 3.72
CA ARG A 128 9.97 2.86 3.67
C ARG A 128 10.87 1.76 4.22
N SER A 129 12.06 1.60 3.66
CA SER A 129 13.03 0.67 4.25
C SER A 129 13.43 1.20 5.63
N THR A 130 13.68 0.29 6.57
CA THR A 130 14.03 0.68 7.94
C THR A 130 15.34 1.45 8.00
N THR A 131 16.37 0.95 7.30
CA THR A 131 17.68 1.59 7.26
C THR A 131 17.58 3.03 6.78
N ARG A 132 16.84 3.24 5.71
CA ARG A 132 16.67 4.55 5.12
C ARG A 132 15.86 5.50 6.01
N SER A 133 14.82 4.98 6.68
CA SER A 133 14.03 5.76 7.64
C SER A 133 14.91 6.24 8.79
N GLU A 134 15.79 5.38 9.27
CA GLU A 134 16.69 5.74 10.36
C GLU A 134 17.67 6.82 9.95
N GLU A 135 18.24 6.73 8.76
CA GLU A 135 19.15 7.76 8.22
C GLU A 135 18.45 9.11 8.12
N ARG A 136 17.22 9.14 7.61
CA ARG A 136 16.46 10.38 7.53
C ARG A 136 16.13 10.96 8.89
N ARG A 137 15.80 10.11 9.84
CA ARG A 137 15.49 10.56 11.19
C ARG A 137 16.68 11.23 11.82
N VAL A 138 17.85 10.61 11.69
CA VAL A 138 19.11 11.19 12.21
C VAL A 138 19.37 12.54 11.55
N GLY A 139 19.25 12.62 10.23
CA GLY A 139 19.42 13.87 9.52
C GLY A 139 18.49 14.97 9.99
N LYS A 140 17.24 14.66 10.23
CA LYS A 140 16.25 15.63 10.72
C LYS A 140 16.56 16.09 12.15
N GLU A 141 16.97 15.17 13.00
CA GLU A 141 17.35 15.49 14.37
C GLU A 141 18.53 16.45 14.41
N CYS A 142 19.49 16.25 13.55
CA CYS A 142 20.67 17.12 13.47
C CYS A 142 20.30 18.54 13.00
N ARG A 143 19.22 18.71 12.30
CA ARG A 143 18.76 20.01 11.80
C ARG A 143 17.90 20.79 12.79
N SER A 144 17.31 20.08 13.70
CA SER A 144 16.42 20.69 14.67
C SER A 144 17.15 21.11 15.91
#